data_1a21d229f24bbe1aa57696d0348c6d8e
#
_entry.id   1a21d229f24bbe1aa57696d0348c6d8e
#
_cell.length_a   1.000
_cell.length_b   1.000
_cell.length_c   1.000
_cell.angle_alpha   90.00
_cell.angle_beta   90.00
_cell.angle_gamma   90.00
#
_symmetry.space_group_name_H-M   'P 1'
#
loop_
_entity.id
_entity.type
_entity.pdbx_description
1 polymer ?
#
loop_
_entity_poly.entity_id
_entity_poly.type
_entity_poly.pdbx_seq_one_letter_code
_entity_poly.pdbx_strand_id
1 'polypeptide(L)'
;MSLSDHVRTLGRGPGRSRSLTEDEAADAMAQMLLGAAPEAVGALLMLLRMKGETAEEIAGFARVAQAPLADWPQVDLDWPCYAAGRTRGLPWFLLAAKLVAGSGARVLLHGWNGPDPAIRQGLTALGIPVAATPEAATRALDAEGIAYLPLEAAHPALFRLLDLRRTLGLRSCVNTVCRMLNPGRASASVQGVFHPSYRLLQADAAQLLDWRNLSVIKGGGGEFERHPGMEIAGFGLRGGAPWQGSYPARVQDHRRLADMGADRAMAGRQWPRVCPPDRAAHRRAGL
;
A
#
# COMPACT_ATOMS: atom_id res chain seq x y z
N MET A 1 23.43 3.84 -16.93
CA MET A 1 22.73 3.85 -18.25
C MET A 1 21.80 5.04 -18.27
N SER A 2 21.39 5.56 -19.45
CA SER A 2 20.34 6.59 -19.52
C SER A 2 18.93 5.97 -19.42
N LEU A 3 17.93 6.76 -19.06
CA LEU A 3 16.54 6.25 -19.04
C LEU A 3 16.08 5.76 -20.42
N SER A 4 16.61 6.38 -21.51
CA SER A 4 16.36 5.94 -22.89
C SER A 4 16.95 4.55 -23.20
N ASP A 5 18.02 4.14 -22.53
CA ASP A 5 18.57 2.79 -22.71
C ASP A 5 17.64 1.74 -22.08
N HIS A 6 17.04 2.05 -20.92
CA HIS A 6 16.04 1.20 -20.30
C HIS A 6 14.76 1.13 -21.15
N VAL A 7 14.30 2.26 -21.71
CA VAL A 7 13.19 2.27 -22.68
C VAL A 7 13.51 1.37 -23.87
N ARG A 8 14.72 1.47 -24.43
CA ARG A 8 15.16 0.63 -25.54
C ARG A 8 15.17 -0.86 -25.18
N THR A 9 15.61 -1.21 -23.96
CA THR A 9 15.60 -2.60 -23.47
C THR A 9 14.20 -3.19 -23.44
N LEU A 10 13.22 -2.45 -22.97
CA LEU A 10 11.82 -2.87 -22.90
C LEU A 10 11.13 -2.84 -24.27
N GLY A 11 11.53 -1.93 -25.17
CA GLY A 11 10.79 -1.59 -26.39
C GLY A 11 11.40 -2.09 -27.69
N ARG A 12 12.42 -2.97 -27.71
CA ARG A 12 13.08 -3.46 -28.94
C ARG A 12 12.20 -4.25 -29.91
N GLY A 13 10.98 -4.58 -29.52
CA GLY A 13 10.05 -5.36 -30.32
C GLY A 13 10.16 -6.88 -30.10
N PRO A 14 9.31 -7.67 -30.77
CA PRO A 14 9.19 -9.10 -30.52
C PRO A 14 10.52 -9.86 -30.61
N GLY A 15 10.81 -10.71 -29.64
CA GLY A 15 12.01 -11.54 -29.56
C GLY A 15 13.32 -10.82 -29.20
N ARG A 16 13.30 -9.48 -29.05
CA ARG A 16 14.47 -8.69 -28.65
C ARG A 16 14.25 -7.85 -27.39
N SER A 17 13.02 -7.66 -26.99
CA SER A 17 12.65 -7.02 -25.73
C SER A 17 12.85 -7.98 -24.57
N ARG A 18 13.28 -7.48 -23.43
CA ARG A 18 13.35 -8.20 -22.17
C ARG A 18 12.93 -7.33 -21.01
N SER A 19 12.63 -7.93 -19.88
CA SER A 19 12.46 -7.23 -18.61
C SER A 19 13.77 -6.58 -18.15
N LEU A 20 13.67 -5.55 -17.35
CA LEU A 20 14.80 -4.98 -16.64
C LEU A 20 15.26 -5.96 -15.55
N THR A 21 16.56 -5.99 -15.29
CA THR A 21 17.08 -6.60 -14.07
C THR A 21 16.72 -5.73 -12.87
N GLU A 22 16.89 -6.23 -11.65
CA GLU A 22 16.67 -5.47 -10.44
C GLU A 22 17.53 -4.19 -10.40
N ASP A 23 18.82 -4.29 -10.77
CA ASP A 23 19.73 -3.14 -10.82
C ASP A 23 19.34 -2.13 -11.90
N GLU A 24 18.93 -2.59 -13.09
CA GLU A 24 18.44 -1.71 -14.16
C GLU A 24 17.16 -0.99 -13.75
N ALA A 25 16.26 -1.67 -13.04
CA ALA A 25 15.05 -1.07 -12.48
C ALA A 25 15.38 -0.05 -11.39
N ALA A 26 16.33 -0.35 -10.52
CA ALA A 26 16.81 0.58 -9.49
C ALA A 26 17.41 1.86 -10.14
N ASP A 27 18.28 1.72 -11.13
CA ASP A 27 18.85 2.85 -11.88
C ASP A 27 17.75 3.68 -12.58
N ALA A 28 16.78 3.02 -13.23
CA ALA A 28 15.66 3.71 -13.88
C ALA A 28 14.81 4.51 -12.86
N MET A 29 14.51 3.93 -11.68
CA MET A 29 13.75 4.64 -10.63
C MET A 29 14.53 5.84 -10.11
N ALA A 30 15.83 5.71 -9.86
CA ALA A 30 16.66 6.82 -9.41
C ALA A 30 16.61 7.99 -10.40
N GLN A 31 16.73 7.71 -11.70
CA GLN A 31 16.62 8.74 -12.73
C GLN A 31 15.25 9.38 -12.81
N MET A 32 14.17 8.60 -12.69
CA MET A 32 12.81 9.13 -12.67
C MET A 32 12.55 10.03 -11.46
N LEU A 33 13.03 9.67 -10.28
CA LEU A 33 12.88 10.47 -9.05
C LEU A 33 13.68 11.76 -9.12
N LEU A 34 14.82 11.77 -9.82
CA LEU A 34 15.66 12.94 -10.06
C LEU A 34 15.13 13.86 -11.18
N GLY A 35 14.04 13.49 -11.86
CA GLY A 35 13.41 14.33 -12.87
C GLY A 35 13.93 14.11 -14.28
N ALA A 36 14.14 12.86 -14.68
CA ALA A 36 14.43 12.51 -16.07
C ALA A 36 13.37 13.04 -17.05
N ALA A 37 13.73 13.11 -18.34
CA ALA A 37 12.85 13.61 -19.41
C ALA A 37 11.45 12.98 -19.35
N PRO A 38 10.36 13.77 -19.26
CA PRO A 38 8.99 13.28 -19.06
C PRO A 38 8.54 12.29 -20.13
N GLU A 39 9.01 12.46 -21.36
CA GLU A 39 8.70 11.59 -22.49
C GLU A 39 9.29 10.19 -22.28
N ALA A 40 10.53 10.12 -21.80
CA ALA A 40 11.19 8.86 -21.50
C ALA A 40 10.55 8.16 -20.29
N VAL A 41 10.15 8.94 -19.27
CA VAL A 41 9.39 8.43 -18.10
C VAL A 41 8.07 7.84 -18.56
N GLY A 42 7.29 8.58 -19.35
CA GLY A 42 6.02 8.10 -19.88
C GLY A 42 6.16 6.83 -20.71
N ALA A 43 7.15 6.79 -21.62
CA ALA A 43 7.44 5.63 -22.44
C ALA A 43 7.80 4.40 -21.59
N LEU A 44 8.70 4.55 -20.62
CA LEU A 44 9.10 3.46 -19.71
C LEU A 44 7.91 2.89 -18.96
N LEU A 45 7.11 3.74 -18.32
CA LEU A 45 5.96 3.32 -17.53
C LEU A 45 4.90 2.60 -18.38
N MET A 46 4.68 3.03 -19.61
CA MET A 46 3.70 2.40 -20.50
C MET A 46 4.22 1.08 -21.09
N LEU A 47 5.51 0.96 -21.39
CA LEU A 47 6.11 -0.30 -21.81
C LEU A 47 6.04 -1.36 -20.69
N LEU A 48 6.39 -0.99 -19.46
CA LEU A 48 6.23 -1.87 -18.29
C LEU A 48 4.79 -2.33 -18.12
N ARG A 49 3.83 -1.41 -18.23
CA ARG A 49 2.41 -1.75 -18.13
C ARG A 49 1.94 -2.70 -19.22
N MET A 50 2.40 -2.51 -20.46
CA MET A 50 2.01 -3.34 -21.61
C MET A 50 2.62 -4.74 -21.53
N LYS A 51 3.87 -4.81 -21.10
CA LYS A 51 4.60 -6.08 -20.92
C LYS A 51 4.08 -6.86 -19.70
N GLY A 52 3.68 -6.18 -18.66
CA GLY A 52 3.54 -6.69 -17.30
C GLY A 52 4.87 -6.63 -16.55
N GLU A 53 4.83 -6.15 -15.33
CA GLU A 53 6.01 -6.01 -14.47
C GLU A 53 6.47 -7.37 -13.94
N THR A 54 7.76 -7.52 -13.67
CA THR A 54 8.32 -8.67 -12.95
C THR A 54 8.59 -8.32 -11.48
N ALA A 55 8.85 -9.34 -10.66
CA ALA A 55 9.17 -9.15 -9.24
C ALA A 55 10.47 -8.38 -9.06
N GLU A 56 11.48 -8.67 -9.91
CA GLU A 56 12.78 -7.98 -9.91
C GLU A 56 12.62 -6.50 -10.27
N GLU A 57 11.79 -6.18 -11.26
CA GLU A 57 11.51 -4.79 -11.63
C GLU A 57 10.85 -4.05 -10.47
N ILE A 58 9.86 -4.64 -9.82
CA ILE A 58 9.18 -4.04 -8.67
C ILE A 58 10.13 -3.89 -7.47
N ALA A 59 10.96 -4.90 -7.18
CA ALA A 59 11.93 -4.86 -6.09
C ALA A 59 12.98 -3.76 -6.31
N GLY A 60 13.56 -3.67 -7.51
CA GLY A 60 14.53 -2.63 -7.86
C GLY A 60 13.95 -1.23 -7.72
N PHE A 61 12.74 -0.99 -8.25
CA PHE A 61 12.03 0.28 -8.08
C PHE A 61 11.74 0.61 -6.61
N ALA A 62 11.27 -0.37 -5.84
CA ALA A 62 10.91 -0.16 -4.44
C ALA A 62 12.13 0.14 -3.57
N ARG A 63 13.27 -0.56 -3.77
CA ARG A 63 14.51 -0.35 -3.02
C ARG A 63 14.97 1.10 -3.08
N VAL A 64 14.92 1.71 -4.26
CA VAL A 64 15.29 3.12 -4.44
C VAL A 64 14.25 4.06 -3.87
N ALA A 65 12.96 3.75 -4.05
CA ALA A 65 11.89 4.59 -3.53
C ALA A 65 11.79 4.56 -1.98
N GLN A 66 12.29 3.52 -1.32
CA GLN A 66 12.33 3.42 0.14
C GLN A 66 13.38 4.34 0.78
N ALA A 67 14.50 4.61 0.08
CA ALA A 67 15.65 5.30 0.66
C ALA A 67 15.31 6.66 1.31
N PRO A 68 14.50 7.55 0.70
CA PRO A 68 14.13 8.82 1.32
C PRO A 68 13.23 8.70 2.56
N LEU A 69 12.74 7.50 2.86
CA LEU A 69 11.84 7.25 3.98
C LEU A 69 12.56 6.65 5.20
N ALA A 70 13.89 6.61 5.21
CA ALA A 70 14.69 5.96 6.25
C ALA A 70 14.48 6.54 7.67
N ASP A 71 14.12 7.82 7.77
CA ASP A 71 13.97 8.54 9.06
C ASP A 71 12.58 8.39 9.69
N TRP A 72 11.67 7.66 9.02
CA TRP A 72 10.34 7.42 9.59
C TRP A 72 10.40 6.44 10.77
N PRO A 73 9.54 6.64 11.81
CA PRO A 73 9.59 5.84 13.02
C PRO A 73 9.29 4.37 12.74
N GLN A 74 10.00 3.49 13.42
CA GLN A 74 9.77 2.05 13.32
C GLN A 74 8.39 1.68 13.86
N VAL A 75 7.72 0.76 13.17
CA VAL A 75 6.40 0.25 13.51
C VAL A 75 6.33 -1.26 13.42
N ASP A 76 5.26 -1.86 13.94
CA ASP A 76 5.05 -3.30 13.88
C ASP A 76 4.35 -3.74 12.59
N LEU A 77 3.43 -2.89 12.10
CA LEU A 77 2.60 -3.19 10.94
C LEU A 77 2.59 -2.03 9.94
N ASP A 78 2.98 -2.33 8.73
CA ASP A 78 2.85 -1.50 7.54
C ASP A 78 1.51 -1.77 6.84
N TRP A 79 0.80 -0.68 6.47
CA TRP A 79 -0.52 -0.79 5.82
C TRP A 79 -0.68 0.20 4.67
N PRO A 80 -0.22 -0.14 3.46
CA PRO A 80 -0.39 0.70 2.28
C PRO A 80 -1.86 0.76 1.81
N CYS A 81 -2.33 1.97 1.47
CA CYS A 81 -3.66 2.23 0.96
C CYS A 81 -3.61 3.14 -0.29
N TYR A 82 -3.44 2.50 -1.44
CA TYR A 82 -3.27 3.15 -2.74
C TYR A 82 -4.34 2.77 -3.77
N ALA A 83 -5.48 2.24 -3.34
CA ALA A 83 -6.58 1.89 -4.24
C ALA A 83 -7.38 3.13 -4.65
N ALA A 84 -6.72 4.12 -5.22
CA ALA A 84 -7.35 5.31 -5.75
C ALA A 84 -8.44 4.93 -6.76
N GLY A 85 -9.67 5.35 -6.50
CA GLY A 85 -10.85 5.01 -7.31
C GLY A 85 -11.75 3.95 -6.65
N ARG A 86 -11.62 3.72 -5.35
CA ARG A 86 -12.67 3.08 -4.57
C ARG A 86 -13.92 3.99 -4.63
N THR A 87 -14.96 3.53 -5.30
CA THR A 87 -16.18 4.32 -5.51
C THR A 87 -17.36 3.81 -4.67
N ARG A 88 -17.19 2.74 -3.89
CA ARG A 88 -18.29 2.06 -3.19
C ARG A 88 -17.91 1.63 -1.78
N GLY A 89 -18.80 1.92 -0.84
CA GLY A 89 -18.74 1.46 0.54
C GLY A 89 -17.77 2.25 1.43
N LEU A 90 -17.86 1.99 2.72
CA LEU A 90 -16.99 2.58 3.73
C LEU A 90 -15.59 1.95 3.68
N PRO A 91 -14.53 2.68 4.03
CA PRO A 91 -13.17 2.13 4.12
C PRO A 91 -13.00 1.32 5.42
N TRP A 92 -13.59 0.13 5.46
CA TRP A 92 -13.58 -0.74 6.64
C TRP A 92 -12.18 -1.13 7.11
N PHE A 93 -11.20 -1.10 6.21
CA PHE A 93 -9.81 -1.34 6.56
C PHE A 93 -9.25 -0.33 7.57
N LEU A 94 -9.75 0.92 7.59
CA LEU A 94 -9.33 1.91 8.57
C LEU A 94 -9.78 1.50 9.99
N LEU A 95 -11.00 0.98 10.12
CA LEU A 95 -11.48 0.44 11.39
C LEU A 95 -10.65 -0.78 11.81
N ALA A 96 -10.35 -1.68 10.88
CA ALA A 96 -9.50 -2.84 11.15
C ALA A 96 -8.11 -2.42 11.63
N ALA A 97 -7.48 -1.43 10.97
CA ALA A 97 -6.18 -0.89 11.39
C ALA A 97 -6.24 -0.26 12.79
N LYS A 98 -7.32 0.49 13.10
CA LYS A 98 -7.52 1.07 14.44
C LYS A 98 -7.70 0.00 15.51
N LEU A 99 -8.40 -1.10 15.22
CA LEU A 99 -8.56 -2.23 16.13
C LEU A 99 -7.22 -2.93 16.40
N VAL A 100 -6.39 -3.13 15.36
CA VAL A 100 -5.04 -3.70 15.50
C VAL A 100 -4.17 -2.79 16.37
N ALA A 101 -4.19 -1.48 16.12
CA ALA A 101 -3.47 -0.54 16.97
C ALA A 101 -3.97 -0.56 18.43
N GLY A 102 -5.28 -0.71 18.62
CA GLY A 102 -5.90 -0.86 19.95
C GLY A 102 -5.45 -2.12 20.70
N SER A 103 -4.97 -3.16 20.00
CA SER A 103 -4.38 -4.35 20.61
C SER A 103 -2.91 -4.19 21.03
N GLY A 104 -2.31 -3.02 20.82
CA GLY A 104 -0.96 -2.68 21.26
C GLY A 104 0.08 -2.61 20.14
N ALA A 105 -0.24 -2.98 18.90
CA ALA A 105 0.67 -2.88 17.77
C ALA A 105 0.80 -1.41 17.31
N ARG A 106 2.00 -1.02 16.88
CA ARG A 106 2.25 0.27 16.21
C ARG A 106 1.95 0.11 14.71
N VAL A 107 0.95 0.82 14.21
CA VAL A 107 0.45 0.68 12.83
C VAL A 107 0.72 1.96 12.05
N LEU A 108 1.40 1.86 10.90
CA LEU A 108 1.57 2.97 9.98
C LEU A 108 0.78 2.70 8.69
N LEU A 109 -0.30 3.45 8.53
CA LEU A 109 -1.00 3.56 7.25
C LEU A 109 -0.26 4.56 6.37
N HIS A 110 -0.10 4.27 5.09
CA HIS A 110 0.44 5.24 4.15
C HIS A 110 -0.27 5.15 2.79
N GLY A 111 -0.44 6.28 2.13
CA GLY A 111 -1.18 6.27 0.88
C GLY A 111 -1.38 7.63 0.23
N TRP A 112 -2.05 7.58 -0.91
CA TRP A 112 -2.58 8.77 -1.57
C TRP A 112 -4.05 8.55 -1.89
N ASN A 113 -4.90 9.22 -1.15
CA ASN A 113 -6.35 9.10 -1.25
C ASN A 113 -7.02 10.45 -1.56
N GLY A 114 -6.27 11.36 -2.20
CA GLY A 114 -6.71 12.71 -2.49
C GLY A 114 -8.06 12.84 -3.20
N PRO A 115 -8.38 11.98 -4.20
CA PRO A 115 -9.68 12.02 -4.88
C PRO A 115 -10.81 11.31 -4.13
N ASP A 116 -10.51 10.54 -3.07
CA ASP A 116 -11.50 9.76 -2.34
C ASP A 116 -11.82 10.40 -0.97
N PRO A 117 -12.92 11.16 -0.87
CA PRO A 117 -13.30 11.82 0.39
C PRO A 117 -13.60 10.81 1.50
N ALA A 118 -14.01 9.57 1.19
CA ALA A 118 -14.36 8.58 2.18
C ALA A 118 -13.19 8.18 3.07
N ILE A 119 -11.97 8.10 2.51
CA ILE A 119 -10.76 7.81 3.29
C ILE A 119 -10.49 8.94 4.28
N ARG A 120 -10.49 10.20 3.81
CA ARG A 120 -10.23 11.36 4.68
C ARG A 120 -11.27 11.51 5.78
N GLN A 121 -12.55 11.33 5.45
CA GLN A 121 -13.64 11.33 6.41
C GLN A 121 -13.50 10.18 7.42
N GLY A 122 -13.12 9.00 6.95
CA GLY A 122 -12.86 7.84 7.81
C GLY A 122 -11.69 8.06 8.78
N LEU A 123 -10.58 8.66 8.33
CA LEU A 123 -9.46 9.03 9.21
C LEU A 123 -9.92 9.96 10.33
N THR A 124 -10.66 11.02 10.00
CA THR A 124 -11.19 11.97 10.96
C THR A 124 -12.17 11.32 11.94
N ALA A 125 -13.12 10.53 11.41
CA ALA A 125 -14.16 9.89 12.22
C ALA A 125 -13.61 8.86 13.21
N LEU A 126 -12.50 8.18 12.85
CA LEU A 126 -11.83 7.19 13.70
C LEU A 126 -10.72 7.81 14.57
N GLY A 127 -10.48 9.11 14.47
CA GLY A 127 -9.40 9.77 15.19
C GLY A 127 -8.02 9.20 14.81
N ILE A 128 -7.80 8.90 13.53
CA ILE A 128 -6.49 8.47 13.03
C ILE A 128 -5.70 9.72 12.64
N PRO A 129 -4.59 10.03 13.33
CA PRO A 129 -3.82 11.22 13.05
C PRO A 129 -3.16 11.16 11.67
N VAL A 130 -3.18 12.27 10.94
CA VAL A 130 -2.43 12.46 9.70
C VAL A 130 -1.07 13.06 10.05
N ALA A 131 0.01 12.37 9.68
CA ALA A 131 1.38 12.76 9.98
C ALA A 131 2.15 13.04 8.68
N ALA A 132 2.50 14.31 8.46
CA ALA A 132 3.24 14.75 7.27
C ALA A 132 4.76 14.72 7.48
N THR A 133 5.24 14.51 8.70
CA THR A 133 6.67 14.45 9.05
C THR A 133 6.96 13.29 9.99
N PRO A 134 8.22 12.80 10.05
CA PRO A 134 8.62 11.74 10.98
C PRO A 134 8.30 12.03 12.44
N GLU A 135 8.51 13.29 12.90
CA GLU A 135 8.23 13.70 14.28
C GLU A 135 6.72 13.69 14.58
N ALA A 136 5.89 14.11 13.61
CA ALA A 136 4.45 14.03 13.76
C ALA A 136 3.98 12.59 13.82
N ALA A 137 4.58 11.69 13.01
CA ALA A 137 4.30 10.26 13.04
C ALA A 137 4.69 9.64 14.38
N THR A 138 5.86 9.98 14.92
CA THR A 138 6.31 9.51 16.23
C THR A 138 5.33 9.88 17.32
N ARG A 139 4.94 11.17 17.40
CA ARG A 139 3.95 11.63 18.39
C ARG A 139 2.60 10.92 18.26
N ALA A 140 2.12 10.74 17.03
CA ALA A 140 0.86 10.04 16.76
C ALA A 140 0.92 8.57 17.18
N LEU A 141 1.99 7.87 16.83
CA LEU A 141 2.21 6.47 17.20
C LEU A 141 2.35 6.28 18.72
N ASP A 142 2.99 7.22 19.42
CA ASP A 142 3.14 7.15 20.88
C ASP A 142 1.81 7.42 21.61
N ALA A 143 0.98 8.31 21.07
CA ALA A 143 -0.31 8.67 21.66
C ALA A 143 -1.41 7.65 21.32
N GLU A 144 -1.52 7.26 20.04
CA GLU A 144 -2.66 6.55 19.48
C GLU A 144 -2.32 5.12 18.98
N GLY A 145 -1.03 4.78 18.89
CA GLY A 145 -0.56 3.51 18.30
C GLY A 145 -0.73 3.43 16.78
N ILE A 146 -1.25 4.49 16.15
CA ILE A 146 -1.55 4.51 14.71
C ILE A 146 -1.32 5.90 14.13
N ALA A 147 -0.81 5.95 12.89
CA ALA A 147 -0.69 7.18 12.11
C ALA A 147 -1.00 6.92 10.63
N TYR A 148 -1.45 7.93 9.92
CA TYR A 148 -1.58 7.93 8.47
C TYR A 148 -0.56 8.89 7.85
N LEU A 149 0.23 8.37 6.92
CA LEU A 149 1.26 9.06 6.17
C LEU A 149 0.77 9.39 4.76
N PRO A 150 0.52 10.66 4.40
CA PRO A 150 0.21 11.05 3.05
C PRO A 150 1.47 11.02 2.17
N LEU A 151 1.42 10.29 1.05
CA LEU A 151 2.56 10.14 0.13
C LEU A 151 3.06 11.48 -0.41
N GLU A 152 2.14 12.39 -0.70
CA GLU A 152 2.45 13.73 -1.22
C GLU A 152 3.36 14.55 -0.30
N ALA A 153 3.26 14.32 1.01
CA ALA A 153 4.12 14.96 2.00
C ALA A 153 5.43 14.18 2.22
N ALA A 154 5.34 12.86 2.32
CA ALA A 154 6.48 12.01 2.67
C ALA A 154 7.45 11.79 1.50
N HIS A 155 6.93 11.70 0.28
CA HIS A 155 7.74 11.40 -0.90
C HIS A 155 7.23 12.15 -2.14
N PRO A 156 7.39 13.49 -2.22
CA PRO A 156 6.84 14.30 -3.31
C PRO A 156 7.30 13.86 -4.72
N ALA A 157 8.53 13.37 -4.86
CA ALA A 157 9.04 12.89 -6.14
C ALA A 157 8.30 11.65 -6.63
N LEU A 158 8.09 10.66 -5.76
CA LEU A 158 7.32 9.45 -6.09
C LEU A 158 5.84 9.78 -6.30
N PHE A 159 5.30 10.73 -5.54
CA PHE A 159 3.94 11.20 -5.74
C PHE A 159 3.74 11.79 -7.13
N ARG A 160 4.69 12.58 -7.65
CA ARG A 160 4.62 13.08 -9.03
C ARG A 160 4.54 11.95 -10.05
N LEU A 161 5.31 10.87 -9.87
CA LEU A 161 5.25 9.69 -10.76
C LEU A 161 3.90 8.97 -10.65
N LEU A 162 3.34 8.85 -9.45
CA LEU A 162 2.02 8.26 -9.23
C LEU A 162 0.90 9.08 -9.89
N ASP A 163 1.00 10.42 -9.82
CA ASP A 163 -0.01 11.36 -10.37
C ASP A 163 0.04 11.43 -11.91
N LEU A 164 1.11 10.93 -12.56
CA LEU A 164 1.15 10.78 -14.02
C LEU A 164 -0.03 9.96 -14.58
N ARG A 165 -0.72 9.20 -13.74
CA ARG A 165 -2.00 8.57 -14.10
C ARG A 165 -2.99 9.56 -14.74
N ARG A 166 -3.01 10.81 -14.28
CA ARG A 166 -3.92 11.84 -14.80
C ARG A 166 -3.58 12.25 -16.24
N THR A 167 -2.28 12.29 -16.54
CA THR A 167 -1.76 12.61 -17.88
C THR A 167 -1.80 11.40 -18.80
N LEU A 168 -1.39 10.23 -18.30
CA LEU A 168 -1.31 8.99 -19.09
C LEU A 168 -2.69 8.31 -19.29
N GLY A 169 -3.71 8.70 -18.51
CA GLY A 169 -5.03 8.06 -18.51
C GLY A 169 -5.06 6.64 -17.92
N LEU A 170 -3.91 6.11 -17.54
CA LEU A 170 -3.73 4.73 -17.06
C LEU A 170 -2.88 4.68 -15.80
N ARG A 171 -3.13 3.69 -14.95
CA ARG A 171 -2.23 3.37 -13.82
C ARG A 171 -0.95 2.74 -14.37
N SER A 172 0.18 3.02 -13.75
CA SER A 172 1.48 2.41 -14.02
C SER A 172 1.92 1.51 -12.85
N CYS A 173 3.09 0.87 -13.00
CA CYS A 173 3.77 0.09 -11.96
C CYS A 173 4.02 0.89 -10.67
N VAL A 174 4.11 2.22 -10.75
CA VAL A 174 4.31 3.10 -9.58
C VAL A 174 3.27 2.84 -8.49
N ASN A 175 2.03 2.50 -8.86
CA ASN A 175 1.00 2.14 -7.88
C ASN A 175 1.34 0.87 -7.09
N THR A 176 2.02 -0.10 -7.70
CA THR A 176 2.52 -1.30 -7.04
C THR A 176 3.75 -0.98 -6.20
N VAL A 177 4.70 -0.19 -6.74
CA VAL A 177 5.89 0.28 -6.02
C VAL A 177 5.50 1.01 -4.72
N CYS A 178 4.50 1.89 -4.77
CA CYS A 178 4.00 2.59 -3.57
C CYS A 178 3.54 1.63 -2.46
N ARG A 179 3.02 0.45 -2.80
CA ARG A 179 2.64 -0.56 -1.81
C ARG A 179 3.84 -1.26 -1.17
N MET A 180 5.00 -1.19 -1.82
CA MET A 180 6.23 -1.83 -1.37
C MET A 180 7.16 -0.88 -0.61
N LEU A 181 6.68 0.30 -0.18
CA LEU A 181 7.53 1.31 0.48
C LEU A 181 7.93 0.94 1.90
N ASN A 182 7.02 0.37 2.68
CA ASN A 182 7.24 0.04 4.10
C ASN A 182 8.03 1.14 4.86
N PRO A 183 7.53 2.38 4.91
CA PRO A 183 8.28 3.53 5.42
C PRO A 183 8.71 3.36 6.88
N GLY A 184 7.91 2.65 7.67
CA GLY A 184 8.22 2.36 9.08
C GLY A 184 9.09 1.12 9.31
N ARG A 185 9.65 0.51 8.26
CA ARG A 185 10.45 -0.72 8.34
C ARG A 185 9.79 -1.79 9.23
N ALA A 186 8.48 -1.93 9.08
CA ALA A 186 7.69 -2.88 9.83
C ALA A 186 8.15 -4.31 9.57
N SER A 187 8.10 -5.14 10.58
CA SER A 187 8.37 -6.57 10.46
C SER A 187 7.26 -7.34 9.73
N ALA A 188 6.08 -6.71 9.57
CA ALA A 188 4.94 -7.26 8.86
C ALA A 188 4.25 -6.18 8.01
N SER A 189 3.72 -6.59 6.85
CA SER A 189 2.88 -5.74 5.99
C SER A 189 1.61 -6.47 5.55
N VAL A 190 0.54 -5.71 5.32
CA VAL A 190 -0.72 -6.22 4.79
C VAL A 190 -1.13 -5.44 3.56
N GLN A 191 -1.38 -6.11 2.44
CA GLN A 191 -1.61 -5.45 1.16
C GLN A 191 -2.87 -5.98 0.46
N GLY A 192 -3.68 -5.06 -0.05
CA GLY A 192 -4.80 -5.40 -0.90
C GLY A 192 -4.47 -5.20 -2.37
N VAL A 193 -4.94 -6.11 -3.23
CA VAL A 193 -4.84 -5.97 -4.68
C VAL A 193 -6.22 -6.07 -5.32
N PHE A 194 -6.39 -5.40 -6.45
CA PHE A 194 -7.61 -5.51 -7.24
C PHE A 194 -7.56 -6.74 -8.17
N HIS A 195 -6.45 -6.95 -8.87
CA HIS A 195 -6.24 -8.08 -9.77
C HIS A 195 -5.51 -9.21 -9.05
N PRO A 196 -6.04 -10.44 -9.06
CA PRO A 196 -5.46 -11.57 -8.33
C PRO A 196 -4.01 -11.90 -8.66
N SER A 197 -3.56 -11.69 -9.91
CA SER A 197 -2.19 -11.94 -10.35
C SER A 197 -1.14 -11.14 -9.57
N TYR A 198 -1.49 -9.94 -9.10
CA TYR A 198 -0.59 -9.10 -8.31
C TYR A 198 -0.29 -9.64 -6.91
N ARG A 199 -1.04 -10.65 -6.42
CA ARG A 199 -0.75 -11.28 -5.11
C ARG A 199 0.59 -11.98 -5.11
N LEU A 200 0.89 -12.75 -6.16
CA LEU A 200 2.17 -13.44 -6.32
C LEU A 200 3.29 -12.43 -6.62
N LEU A 201 3.07 -11.52 -7.55
CA LEU A 201 4.04 -10.48 -7.90
C LEU A 201 4.53 -9.70 -6.66
N GLN A 202 3.60 -9.30 -5.77
CA GLN A 202 3.97 -8.58 -4.55
C GLN A 202 4.67 -9.48 -3.52
N ALA A 203 4.28 -10.75 -3.42
CA ALA A 203 4.94 -11.70 -2.54
C ALA A 203 6.38 -11.99 -2.99
N ASP A 204 6.59 -12.20 -4.28
CA ASP A 204 7.90 -12.46 -4.87
C ASP A 204 8.81 -11.21 -4.76
N ALA A 205 8.28 -10.01 -5.05
CA ALA A 205 9.02 -8.77 -4.88
C ALA A 205 9.40 -8.52 -3.40
N ALA A 206 8.51 -8.83 -2.46
CA ALA A 206 8.79 -8.72 -1.02
C ALA A 206 9.89 -9.69 -0.59
N GLN A 207 9.96 -10.89 -1.18
CA GLN A 207 11.04 -11.84 -0.92
C GLN A 207 12.39 -11.30 -1.39
N LEU A 208 12.45 -10.68 -2.56
CA LEU A 208 13.66 -9.99 -3.08
C LEU A 208 14.07 -8.78 -2.22
N LEU A 209 13.13 -8.17 -1.52
CA LEU A 209 13.36 -7.08 -0.56
C LEU A 209 13.65 -7.56 0.87
N ASP A 210 13.86 -8.85 1.09
CA ASP A 210 14.15 -9.47 2.38
C ASP A 210 13.07 -9.24 3.45
N TRP A 211 11.81 -9.09 3.02
CA TRP A 211 10.71 -8.92 3.97
C TRP A 211 10.43 -10.23 4.72
N ARG A 212 10.12 -10.11 6.00
CA ARG A 212 9.85 -11.28 6.83
C ARG A 212 8.40 -11.75 6.75
N ASN A 213 7.46 -10.82 6.86
CA ASN A 213 6.05 -11.19 6.90
C ASN A 213 5.24 -10.26 5.99
N LEU A 214 4.47 -10.87 5.10
CA LEU A 214 3.55 -10.17 4.21
C LEU A 214 2.27 -10.99 4.06
N SER A 215 1.13 -10.33 4.07
CA SER A 215 -0.13 -10.91 3.63
C SER A 215 -0.70 -10.09 2.47
N VAL A 216 -0.93 -10.72 1.34
CA VAL A 216 -1.59 -10.12 0.18
C VAL A 216 -2.90 -10.83 -0.12
N ILE A 217 -3.99 -10.07 -0.20
CA ILE A 217 -5.32 -10.60 -0.55
C ILE A 217 -5.91 -9.83 -1.73
N LYS A 218 -6.84 -10.46 -2.44
CA LYS A 218 -7.77 -9.72 -3.30
C LYS A 218 -8.74 -8.98 -2.39
N GLY A 219 -8.62 -7.66 -2.33
CA GLY A 219 -9.37 -6.84 -1.40
C GLY A 219 -10.43 -5.96 -2.05
N GLY A 220 -11.34 -5.46 -1.23
CA GLY A 220 -12.39 -4.53 -1.63
C GLY A 220 -11.80 -3.25 -2.23
N GLY A 221 -12.04 -3.00 -3.53
CA GLY A 221 -11.46 -1.87 -4.24
C GLY A 221 -9.93 -1.92 -4.39
N GLY A 222 -9.26 -3.00 -3.98
CA GLY A 222 -7.80 -3.13 -3.98
C GLY A 222 -7.14 -2.71 -2.67
N GLU A 223 -7.92 -2.47 -1.61
CA GLU A 223 -7.43 -2.29 -0.24
C GLU A 223 -7.39 -3.63 0.50
N PHE A 224 -6.64 -3.70 1.61
CA PHE A 224 -6.61 -4.89 2.46
C PHE A 224 -7.93 -5.01 3.24
N GLU A 225 -8.96 -5.36 2.50
CA GLU A 225 -10.33 -5.46 2.99
C GLU A 225 -10.99 -6.70 2.40
N ARG A 226 -11.22 -7.72 3.25
CA ARG A 226 -11.77 -8.99 2.80
C ARG A 226 -13.27 -8.87 2.56
N HIS A 227 -13.76 -9.62 1.56
CA HIS A 227 -15.18 -9.85 1.40
C HIS A 227 -15.68 -10.83 2.48
N PRO A 228 -16.66 -10.46 3.32
CA PRO A 228 -17.04 -11.30 4.46
C PRO A 228 -17.79 -12.57 4.09
N GLY A 229 -18.57 -12.55 3.00
CA GLY A 229 -19.37 -13.69 2.51
C GLY A 229 -18.67 -14.61 1.52
N MET A 230 -17.35 -14.48 1.33
CA MET A 230 -16.58 -15.33 0.42
C MET A 230 -15.33 -15.86 1.09
N GLU A 231 -14.94 -17.07 0.69
CA GLU A 231 -13.59 -17.56 0.94
C GLU A 231 -12.60 -16.74 0.11
N ILE A 232 -11.49 -16.37 0.72
CA ILE A 232 -10.41 -15.63 0.05
C ILE A 232 -9.07 -16.34 0.24
N ALA A 233 -8.30 -16.43 -0.82
CA ALA A 233 -6.91 -16.88 -0.75
C ALA A 233 -5.98 -15.70 -0.41
N GLY A 234 -5.08 -15.92 0.54
CA GLY A 234 -3.98 -15.04 0.89
C GLY A 234 -2.66 -15.63 0.43
N PHE A 235 -1.74 -14.76 0.05
CA PHE A 235 -0.37 -15.07 -0.36
C PHE A 235 0.58 -14.15 0.37
N GLY A 236 1.85 -14.49 0.41
CA GLY A 236 2.87 -13.62 1.00
C GLY A 236 4.01 -14.39 1.62
N LEU A 237 4.52 -13.88 2.75
CA LEU A 237 5.69 -14.40 3.44
C LEU A 237 5.37 -14.65 4.92
N ARG A 238 6.01 -15.68 5.49
CA ARG A 238 6.07 -15.95 6.93
C ARG A 238 7.51 -16.32 7.29
N GLY A 239 8.15 -15.49 8.14
CA GLY A 239 9.54 -15.65 8.47
C GLY A 239 10.50 -15.57 7.28
N GLY A 240 10.12 -14.87 6.20
CA GLY A 240 10.89 -14.80 4.94
C GLY A 240 10.59 -15.91 3.94
N ALA A 241 9.85 -16.96 4.34
CA ALA A 241 9.48 -18.05 3.43
C ALA A 241 8.11 -17.78 2.74
N PRO A 242 7.95 -18.17 1.48
CA PRO A 242 6.67 -18.06 0.77
C PRO A 242 5.54 -18.76 1.53
N TRP A 243 4.39 -18.12 1.60
CA TRP A 243 3.21 -18.63 2.29
C TRP A 243 1.96 -18.43 1.45
N GLN A 244 1.09 -19.43 1.50
CA GLN A 244 -0.26 -19.37 0.96
C GLN A 244 -1.25 -19.94 1.98
N GLY A 245 -2.42 -19.32 2.10
CA GLY A 245 -3.49 -19.78 2.97
C GLY A 245 -4.86 -19.39 2.44
N SER A 246 -5.89 -19.97 3.06
CA SER A 246 -7.28 -19.65 2.75
C SER A 246 -8.00 -19.18 4.00
N TYR A 247 -8.90 -18.22 3.81
CA TYR A 247 -9.74 -17.66 4.86
C TYR A 247 -11.21 -17.92 4.49
N PRO A 248 -11.93 -18.80 5.22
CA PRO A 248 -13.32 -19.14 4.92
C PRO A 248 -14.25 -17.93 5.06
N ALA A 249 -15.40 -17.97 4.39
CA ALA A 249 -16.47 -16.99 4.59
C ALA A 249 -16.84 -16.88 6.08
N ARG A 250 -17.18 -15.66 6.52
CA ARG A 250 -17.56 -15.36 7.92
C ARG A 250 -19.05 -15.18 8.12
N VAL A 251 -19.77 -14.87 7.04
CA VAL A 251 -21.23 -14.68 7.05
C VAL A 251 -21.84 -15.42 5.87
N GLN A 252 -23.04 -15.97 6.05
CA GLN A 252 -23.75 -16.67 4.98
C GLN A 252 -24.60 -15.70 4.14
N ASP A 253 -25.32 -14.78 4.80
CA ASP A 253 -26.10 -13.75 4.14
C ASP A 253 -25.33 -12.44 4.07
N HIS A 254 -24.72 -12.20 2.92
CA HIS A 254 -23.97 -10.98 2.67
C HIS A 254 -24.77 -10.09 1.71
N ARG A 255 -25.24 -8.96 2.23
CA ARG A 255 -25.67 -7.83 1.39
C ARG A 255 -24.43 -7.08 0.91
N ARG A 256 -24.39 -6.72 -0.37
CA ARG A 256 -23.31 -5.88 -0.87
C ARG A 256 -23.23 -4.61 -0.03
N LEU A 257 -22.02 -4.17 0.32
CA LEU A 257 -21.83 -2.95 1.11
C LEU A 257 -22.54 -1.73 0.50
N ALA A 258 -22.74 -1.70 -0.83
CA ALA A 258 -23.52 -0.72 -1.55
C ALA A 258 -25.03 -0.77 -1.23
N ASP A 259 -25.56 -1.93 -0.82
CA ASP A 259 -26.99 -2.13 -0.58
C ASP A 259 -27.39 -1.74 0.86
N MET A 260 -26.43 -1.40 1.71
CA MET A 260 -26.66 -1.07 3.11
C MET A 260 -27.02 0.40 3.37
N GLY A 261 -27.36 1.17 2.34
CA GLY A 261 -27.64 2.61 2.51
C GLY A 261 -26.42 3.38 3.04
N ALA A 262 -25.23 2.92 2.68
CA ALA A 262 -23.95 3.47 3.13
C ALA A 262 -23.84 4.97 2.91
N ASP A 263 -24.45 5.51 1.86
CA ASP A 263 -24.48 6.93 1.56
C ASP A 263 -25.25 7.74 2.61
N ARG A 264 -26.29 7.14 3.24
CA ARG A 264 -27.03 7.76 4.35
C ARG A 264 -26.37 7.57 5.70
N ALA A 265 -25.64 6.45 5.90
CA ALA A 265 -24.92 6.19 7.14
C ALA A 265 -23.69 7.10 7.30
N MET A 266 -23.07 7.52 6.19
CA MET A 266 -21.92 8.44 6.22
C MET A 266 -22.33 9.90 6.40
N ALA A 267 -23.50 10.31 5.91
CA ALA A 267 -23.96 11.69 6.01
C ALA A 267 -24.44 12.09 7.41
N GLY A 268 -24.61 11.16 8.35
CA GLY A 268 -25.18 11.52 9.65
C GLY A 268 -25.01 10.53 10.80
N ARG A 269 -24.19 9.50 10.73
CA ARG A 269 -24.05 8.55 11.84
C ARG A 269 -22.62 8.21 12.18
N GLN A 270 -22.38 8.29 13.48
CA GLN A 270 -21.16 7.97 14.19
C GLN A 270 -20.63 6.58 13.82
N TRP A 271 -19.39 6.55 13.36
CA TRP A 271 -18.57 5.36 13.45
C TRP A 271 -18.63 4.83 14.88
N PRO A 272 -18.76 3.52 15.13
CA PRO A 272 -18.73 3.00 16.47
C PRO A 272 -17.49 3.54 17.18
N ARG A 273 -17.68 4.19 18.32
CA ARG A 273 -16.57 4.57 19.17
C ARG A 273 -15.91 3.27 19.61
N VAL A 274 -14.77 2.96 19.01
CA VAL A 274 -13.90 1.90 19.53
C VAL A 274 -13.35 2.47 20.83
N CYS A 275 -13.89 2.07 21.98
CA CYS A 275 -13.23 2.32 23.24
C CYS A 275 -11.84 1.67 23.15
N PRO A 276 -10.76 2.41 23.27
CA PRO A 276 -9.44 1.79 23.39
C PRO A 276 -9.48 0.89 24.63
N PRO A 277 -8.94 -0.33 24.58
CA PRO A 277 -8.71 -1.10 25.79
C PRO A 277 -7.88 -0.25 26.73
N ASP A 278 -8.27 -0.25 28.01
CA ASP A 278 -7.60 0.54 29.03
C ASP A 278 -6.10 0.19 29.04
N ARG A 279 -5.26 1.09 28.48
CA ARG A 279 -3.80 0.91 28.38
C ARG A 279 -3.15 0.77 29.77
N ALA A 280 -3.86 1.13 30.85
CA ALA A 280 -3.41 0.95 32.22
C ALA A 280 -3.45 -0.53 32.69
N ALA A 281 -4.29 -1.36 32.10
CA ALA A 281 -4.40 -2.77 32.49
C ALA A 281 -3.20 -3.61 32.02
N HIS A 282 -2.60 -3.30 30.87
CA HIS A 282 -1.45 -4.07 30.33
C HIS A 282 -0.12 -3.72 30.98
N ARG A 283 0.01 -2.55 31.64
CA ARG A 283 1.24 -2.22 32.41
C ARG A 283 1.28 -2.86 33.81
N ARG A 284 0.19 -3.46 34.28
CA ARG A 284 0.12 -4.13 35.59
C ARG A 284 0.29 -5.65 35.52
N ALA A 285 0.35 -6.25 34.33
CA ALA A 285 0.62 -7.66 34.11
C ALA A 285 2.08 -7.91 33.67
N GLY A 286 3.00 -7.08 34.08
CA GLY A 286 4.44 -7.30 33.96
C GLY A 286 4.91 -8.26 35.08
N LEU A 287 4.87 -9.53 34.79
CA LEU A 287 5.69 -10.60 35.38
C LEU A 287 6.22 -11.46 34.26
#